data_1bb295fc1a06ce5760e64dbe9a345bb4
#
_entry.id   1bb295fc1a06ce5760e64dbe9a345bb4
#
_cell.length_a   1.000
_cell.length_b   1.000
_cell.length_c   1.000
_cell.angle_alpha   90.00
_cell.angle_beta   90.00
_cell.angle_gamma   90.00
#
_symmetry.space_group_name_H-M   'P 1'
#
loop_
_entity.id
_entity.type
_entity.pdbx_description
1 polymer ?
#
loop_
_entity_poly.entity_id
_entity_poly.type
_entity_poly.pdbx_seq_one_letter_code
_entity_poly.pdbx_strand_id
1 'polypeptide(L)'
;MKLARYGVPEHLLETVHVLVSADGKRRSPRGSRCHVFSREVPAGSLVRLGGGIAVAGIRLTALQAAEDMGFPELVEYCNEICGAYELPFDDDDGYRERKALTSRAELERFFGGMERCDGLTRAKRAVRYVRDGSRSPLETAMLLTLVLPKSEGGLGLRNIEMDYRIPVSPRVRHLTRRSCFYADVYLPASRTCIEYQGFFHDEEERASEDDERDNALRAMGYDVISVRRWSFFRTDRFRRTIAAICKKARISPSKLPNGFWPCQERLRQFVLRRWL
;
A
#
# COMPACT_ATOMS: atom_id res chain seq x y z
N MET A 1 -6.96 -30.00 10.50
CA MET A 1 -6.50 -29.06 11.54
C MET A 1 -7.65 -28.21 12.05
N LYS A 2 -7.61 -27.71 13.32
CA LYS A 2 -8.76 -26.96 13.91
C LYS A 2 -9.05 -25.63 13.21
N LEU A 3 -8.13 -25.05 12.44
CA LEU A 3 -8.31 -23.75 11.77
C LEU A 3 -9.20 -23.81 10.52
N ALA A 4 -9.32 -24.98 9.86
CA ALA A 4 -10.22 -25.13 8.69
C ALA A 4 -11.68 -24.81 9.04
N ARG A 5 -12.13 -25.09 10.28
CA ARG A 5 -13.50 -24.75 10.75
C ARG A 5 -13.79 -23.24 10.83
N TYR A 6 -12.77 -22.40 10.75
CA TYR A 6 -12.89 -20.94 10.73
C TYR A 6 -12.78 -20.38 9.30
N GLY A 7 -12.94 -21.22 8.27
CA GLY A 7 -12.93 -20.81 6.87
C GLY A 7 -11.54 -20.55 6.29
N VAL A 8 -10.47 -20.97 6.99
CA VAL A 8 -9.11 -20.85 6.44
C VAL A 8 -8.92 -21.91 5.36
N PRO A 9 -8.59 -21.54 4.10
CA PRO A 9 -8.35 -22.45 3.02
C PRO A 9 -7.24 -23.46 3.33
N GLU A 10 -7.37 -24.71 2.85
CA GLU A 10 -6.41 -25.77 3.20
C GLU A 10 -4.98 -25.47 2.75
N HIS A 11 -4.79 -24.88 1.58
CA HIS A 11 -3.47 -24.50 1.08
C HIS A 11 -2.72 -23.52 1.99
N LEU A 12 -3.42 -22.65 2.72
CA LEU A 12 -2.84 -21.76 3.73
C LEU A 12 -2.49 -22.47 5.03
N LEU A 13 -2.91 -23.74 5.19
CA LEU A 13 -2.64 -24.56 6.37
C LEU A 13 -1.46 -25.51 6.16
N GLU A 14 -0.80 -25.50 5.00
CA GLU A 14 0.41 -26.28 4.73
C GLU A 14 1.55 -25.89 5.67
N THR A 15 1.66 -24.60 5.97
CA THR A 15 2.58 -24.09 6.99
C THR A 15 1.87 -23.15 7.96
N VAL A 16 1.70 -23.58 9.19
CA VAL A 16 1.07 -22.75 10.24
C VAL A 16 2.14 -22.03 11.03
N HIS A 17 2.04 -20.73 11.09
CA HIS A 17 2.89 -19.89 11.89
C HIS A 17 2.39 -19.88 13.35
N VAL A 18 3.25 -20.26 14.30
CA VAL A 18 2.92 -20.38 15.73
C VAL A 18 3.79 -19.42 16.51
N LEU A 19 3.17 -18.65 17.40
CA LEU A 19 3.87 -17.73 18.30
C LEU A 19 4.09 -18.40 19.66
N VAL A 20 5.33 -18.36 20.16
CA VAL A 20 5.71 -18.86 21.47
C VAL A 20 6.43 -17.77 22.28
N SER A 21 6.31 -17.84 23.62
CA SER A 21 6.84 -16.80 24.52
C SER A 21 8.31 -16.98 24.90
N ALA A 22 8.93 -18.09 24.57
CA ALA A 22 10.34 -18.35 24.89
C ALA A 22 10.95 -19.37 23.94
N ASP A 23 12.26 -19.26 23.72
CA ASP A 23 13.01 -20.13 22.82
C ASP A 23 12.96 -21.60 23.23
N GLY A 24 13.00 -21.89 24.56
CA GLY A 24 12.84 -23.23 25.09
C GLY A 24 11.48 -23.90 24.82
N LYS A 25 10.48 -23.11 24.37
CA LYS A 25 9.16 -23.60 23.93
C LYS A 25 9.07 -23.80 22.41
N ARG A 26 10.14 -23.45 21.69
CA ARG A 26 10.19 -23.56 20.24
C ARG A 26 10.16 -25.04 19.84
N ARG A 27 9.09 -25.43 19.18
CA ARG A 27 8.92 -26.72 18.54
C ARG A 27 8.37 -26.50 17.16
N SER A 28 8.99 -27.07 16.15
CA SER A 28 8.56 -26.94 14.76
C SER A 28 8.13 -28.31 14.23
N PRO A 29 6.94 -28.82 14.64
CA PRO A 29 6.40 -30.01 14.02
C PRO A 29 6.22 -29.78 12.52
N ARG A 30 6.23 -30.86 11.75
CA ARG A 30 6.03 -30.80 10.30
C ARG A 30 4.78 -29.97 9.96
N GLY A 31 4.91 -29.04 9.03
CA GLY A 31 3.82 -28.11 8.65
C GLY A 31 3.63 -26.94 9.63
N SER A 32 4.63 -26.63 10.48
CA SER A 32 4.59 -25.41 11.30
C SER A 32 5.91 -24.66 11.29
N ARG A 33 5.84 -23.34 11.37
CA ARG A 33 6.97 -22.42 11.59
C ARG A 33 6.75 -21.70 12.91
N CYS A 34 7.70 -21.83 13.82
CA CYS A 34 7.61 -21.27 15.16
C CYS A 34 8.35 -19.92 15.22
N HIS A 35 7.64 -18.89 15.67
CA HIS A 35 8.18 -17.56 15.94
C HIS A 35 8.25 -17.36 17.46
N VAL A 36 9.35 -16.77 17.92
CA VAL A 36 9.55 -16.50 19.36
C VAL A 36 9.26 -15.03 19.61
N PHE A 37 8.34 -14.76 20.51
CA PHE A 37 8.07 -13.40 21.00
C PHE A 37 8.26 -13.38 22.51
N SER A 38 9.46 -13.03 22.96
CA SER A 38 9.91 -13.13 24.35
C SER A 38 9.40 -11.98 25.24
N ARG A 39 8.69 -11.01 24.68
CA ARG A 39 8.09 -9.89 25.42
C ARG A 39 6.66 -10.19 25.80
N GLU A 40 6.13 -9.41 26.72
CA GLU A 40 4.69 -9.43 26.99
C GLU A 40 3.92 -9.02 25.75
N VAL A 41 2.94 -9.83 25.36
CA VAL A 41 2.06 -9.52 24.23
C VAL A 41 1.09 -8.42 24.69
N PRO A 42 1.07 -7.24 24.02
CA PRO A 42 0.20 -6.15 24.43
C PRO A 42 -1.27 -6.59 24.51
N ALA A 43 -1.99 -6.07 25.49
CA ALA A 43 -3.42 -6.35 25.64
C ALA A 43 -4.18 -6.05 24.34
N GLY A 44 -5.11 -6.93 23.97
CA GLY A 44 -5.89 -6.81 22.72
C GLY A 44 -5.13 -7.15 21.42
N SER A 45 -3.88 -7.64 21.52
CA SER A 45 -3.11 -8.08 20.34
C SER A 45 -3.42 -9.51 19.87
N LEU A 46 -4.18 -10.26 20.65
CA LEU A 46 -4.61 -11.62 20.31
C LEU A 46 -6.13 -11.65 20.15
N VAL A 47 -6.59 -12.24 19.06
CA VAL A 47 -8.01 -12.52 18.80
C VAL A 47 -8.31 -13.97 19.20
N ARG A 48 -9.19 -14.18 20.16
CA ARG A 48 -9.61 -15.50 20.61
C ARG A 48 -10.69 -16.06 19.69
N LEU A 49 -10.43 -17.21 19.08
CA LEU A 49 -11.37 -17.90 18.20
C LEU A 49 -12.20 -18.96 18.92
N GLY A 50 -11.93 -19.24 20.20
CA GLY A 50 -12.52 -20.34 20.96
C GLY A 50 -11.72 -21.64 20.87
N GLY A 51 -12.13 -22.67 21.63
CA GLY A 51 -11.43 -23.97 21.65
C GLY A 51 -9.95 -23.91 22.04
N GLY A 52 -9.54 -22.91 22.81
CA GLY A 52 -8.14 -22.70 23.21
C GLY A 52 -7.24 -22.13 22.11
N ILE A 53 -7.82 -21.65 21.01
CA ILE A 53 -7.07 -21.04 19.89
C ILE A 53 -7.15 -19.51 19.99
N ALA A 54 -6.01 -18.85 19.87
CA ALA A 54 -5.90 -17.42 19.67
C ALA A 54 -4.99 -17.15 18.46
N VAL A 55 -5.27 -16.11 17.70
CA VAL A 55 -4.47 -15.66 16.55
C VAL A 55 -3.93 -14.26 16.82
N ALA A 56 -2.75 -13.96 16.27
CA ALA A 56 -2.21 -12.60 16.32
C ALA A 56 -3.15 -11.64 15.58
N GLY A 57 -3.48 -10.54 16.23
CA GLY A 57 -4.19 -9.46 15.58
C GLY A 57 -3.30 -8.74 14.56
N ILE A 58 -3.90 -8.03 13.61
CA ILE A 58 -3.21 -7.47 12.43
C ILE A 58 -1.98 -6.62 12.76
N ARG A 59 -2.01 -5.82 13.84
CA ARG A 59 -0.87 -4.98 14.25
C ARG A 59 0.30 -5.78 14.79
N LEU A 60 0.03 -6.84 15.55
CA LEU A 60 1.06 -7.77 16.02
C LEU A 60 1.63 -8.58 14.85
N THR A 61 0.79 -9.01 13.92
CA THR A 61 1.23 -9.68 12.69
C THR A 61 2.14 -8.77 11.86
N ALA A 62 1.83 -7.48 11.74
CA ALA A 62 2.69 -6.53 11.04
C ALA A 62 4.06 -6.35 11.72
N LEU A 63 4.12 -6.40 13.05
CA LEU A 63 5.39 -6.39 13.79
C LEU A 63 6.21 -7.65 13.51
N GLN A 64 5.57 -8.83 13.54
CA GLN A 64 6.23 -10.10 13.24
C GLN A 64 6.71 -10.19 11.80
N ALA A 65 5.89 -9.74 10.84
CA ALA A 65 6.28 -9.64 9.43
C ALA A 65 7.55 -8.79 9.22
N ALA A 66 7.78 -7.81 10.07
CA ALA A 66 8.97 -6.97 10.01
C ALA A 66 10.28 -7.71 10.35
N GLU A 67 10.24 -8.92 10.89
CA GLU A 67 11.43 -9.73 11.10
C GLU A 67 11.92 -10.39 9.81
N ASP A 68 11.01 -10.87 8.99
CA ASP A 68 11.31 -11.72 7.83
C ASP A 68 11.23 -10.97 6.49
N MET A 69 10.28 -10.04 6.32
CA MET A 69 10.04 -9.36 5.05
C MET A 69 11.16 -8.39 4.66
N GLY A 70 11.45 -8.26 3.37
CA GLY A 70 12.24 -7.19 2.79
C GLY A 70 11.62 -5.81 3.08
N PHE A 71 12.43 -4.73 3.01
CA PHE A 71 11.91 -3.41 3.39
C PHE A 71 10.77 -2.91 2.47
N PRO A 72 10.88 -2.96 1.11
CA PRO A 72 9.77 -2.61 0.24
C PRO A 72 8.53 -3.48 0.45
N GLU A 73 8.71 -4.78 0.67
CA GLU A 73 7.64 -5.74 0.93
C GLU A 73 6.90 -5.43 2.24
N LEU A 74 7.63 -5.10 3.30
CA LEU A 74 7.03 -4.70 4.57
C LEU A 74 6.21 -3.40 4.43
N VAL A 75 6.72 -2.42 3.67
CA VAL A 75 5.98 -1.19 3.39
C VAL A 75 4.73 -1.46 2.56
N GLU A 76 4.81 -2.33 1.54
CA GLU A 76 3.66 -2.78 0.76
C GLU A 76 2.61 -3.41 1.66
N TYR A 77 2.99 -4.43 2.45
CA TYR A 77 2.10 -5.11 3.38
C TYR A 77 1.41 -4.13 4.36
N CYS A 78 2.17 -3.19 4.93
CA CYS A 78 1.60 -2.19 5.83
C CYS A 78 0.60 -1.26 5.11
N ASN A 79 0.83 -0.91 3.84
CA ASN A 79 -0.13 -0.13 3.05
C ASN A 79 -1.37 -0.95 2.69
N GLU A 80 -1.24 -2.23 2.36
CA GLU A 80 -2.36 -3.12 2.05
C GLU A 80 -3.31 -3.29 3.24
N ILE A 81 -2.78 -3.52 4.45
CA ILE A 81 -3.62 -3.64 5.64
C ILE A 81 -4.29 -2.32 6.07
N CYS A 82 -3.74 -1.17 5.66
CA CYS A 82 -4.31 0.17 5.81
C CYS A 82 -5.17 0.59 4.60
N GLY A 83 -5.17 -0.19 3.54
CA GLY A 83 -5.96 0.03 2.32
C GLY A 83 -7.40 -0.50 2.44
N ALA A 84 -8.26 -0.01 1.56
CA ALA A 84 -9.68 -0.36 1.47
C ALA A 84 -9.94 -1.50 0.46
N TYR A 85 -9.00 -2.41 0.31
CA TYR A 85 -9.10 -3.56 -0.58
C TYR A 85 -8.50 -4.82 0.06
N GLU A 86 -8.85 -5.97 -0.48
CA GLU A 86 -8.23 -7.26 -0.15
C GLU A 86 -7.80 -8.00 -1.40
N LEU A 87 -6.78 -8.83 -1.24
CA LEU A 87 -6.30 -9.76 -2.27
C LEU A 87 -6.90 -11.12 -1.99
N PRO A 88 -7.88 -11.59 -2.78
CA PRO A 88 -8.50 -12.88 -2.56
C PRO A 88 -7.52 -14.03 -2.81
N PHE A 89 -7.66 -15.11 -2.06
CA PHE A 89 -6.83 -16.31 -2.20
C PHE A 89 -7.16 -17.14 -3.45
N ASP A 90 -8.34 -16.93 -4.01
CA ASP A 90 -8.93 -17.68 -5.11
C ASP A 90 -8.82 -16.95 -6.45
N ASP A 91 -8.21 -15.78 -6.48
CA ASP A 91 -8.03 -14.95 -7.67
C ASP A 91 -6.68 -14.23 -7.59
N ASP A 92 -5.70 -14.70 -8.36
CA ASP A 92 -4.32 -14.17 -8.34
C ASP A 92 -4.22 -12.75 -8.92
N ASP A 93 -5.13 -12.37 -9.81
CA ASP A 93 -5.11 -11.09 -10.51
C ASP A 93 -6.12 -10.07 -9.97
N GLY A 94 -7.11 -10.54 -9.22
CA GLY A 94 -8.22 -9.76 -8.72
C GLY A 94 -7.95 -9.07 -7.37
N TYR A 95 -8.87 -8.19 -7.01
CA TYR A 95 -8.99 -7.64 -5.66
C TYR A 95 -10.46 -7.34 -5.38
N ARG A 96 -10.81 -7.24 -4.10
CA ARG A 96 -12.17 -6.91 -3.64
C ARG A 96 -12.12 -5.70 -2.72
N GLU A 97 -13.16 -4.88 -2.74
CA GLU A 97 -13.28 -3.80 -1.77
C GLU A 97 -13.56 -4.35 -0.36
N ARG A 98 -12.91 -3.78 0.63
CA ARG A 98 -13.15 -4.02 2.06
C ARG A 98 -12.85 -2.77 2.88
N LYS A 99 -13.27 -2.76 4.13
CA LYS A 99 -12.80 -1.76 5.08
C LYS A 99 -11.34 -2.01 5.44
N ALA A 100 -10.55 -0.94 5.65
CA ALA A 100 -9.20 -1.05 6.15
C ALA A 100 -9.15 -1.86 7.46
N LEU A 101 -8.15 -2.72 7.61
CA LEU A 101 -7.99 -3.56 8.82
C LEU A 101 -7.38 -2.76 9.98
N THR A 102 -6.64 -1.73 9.67
CA THR A 102 -6.01 -0.80 10.61
C THR A 102 -5.73 0.52 9.89
N SER A 103 -5.09 1.46 10.58
CA SER A 103 -4.62 2.72 10.00
C SER A 103 -3.16 2.96 10.33
N ARG A 104 -2.52 3.84 9.56
CA ARG A 104 -1.17 4.31 9.85
C ARG A 104 -1.04 4.79 11.30
N ALA A 105 -1.98 5.60 11.77
CA ALA A 105 -1.96 6.14 13.14
C ALA A 105 -2.04 5.03 14.21
N GLU A 106 -2.81 3.97 13.95
CA GLU A 106 -2.90 2.82 14.85
C GLU A 106 -1.62 2.00 14.85
N LEU A 107 -0.98 1.79 13.68
CA LEU A 107 0.32 1.13 13.59
C LEU A 107 1.41 1.94 14.30
N GLU A 108 1.47 3.26 14.10
CA GLU A 108 2.41 4.15 14.77
C GLU A 108 2.25 4.11 16.29
N ARG A 109 1.00 4.15 16.79
CA ARG A 109 0.70 4.05 18.22
C ARG A 109 1.10 2.69 18.77
N PHE A 110 0.77 1.60 18.07
CA PHE A 110 1.10 0.25 18.50
C PHE A 110 2.61 0.03 18.58
N PHE A 111 3.34 0.36 17.51
CA PHE A 111 4.80 0.23 17.51
C PHE A 111 5.47 1.21 18.47
N GLY A 112 4.88 2.40 18.67
CA GLY A 112 5.35 3.40 19.64
C GLY A 112 5.32 2.90 21.08
N GLY A 113 4.27 2.18 21.46
CA GLY A 113 4.07 1.60 22.79
C GLY A 113 4.83 0.29 23.05
N MET A 114 5.48 -0.29 22.03
CA MET A 114 6.21 -1.53 22.19
C MET A 114 7.59 -1.33 22.83
N GLU A 115 7.97 -2.21 23.77
CA GLU A 115 9.33 -2.39 24.21
C GLU A 115 10.23 -2.92 23.08
N ARG A 116 11.53 -2.75 23.24
CA ARG A 116 12.52 -3.21 22.23
C ARG A 116 12.37 -4.72 22.02
N CYS A 117 12.06 -5.10 20.78
CA CYS A 117 11.94 -6.48 20.30
C CYS A 117 12.39 -6.57 18.86
N ASP A 118 12.52 -7.80 18.36
CA ASP A 118 12.89 -8.05 16.96
C ASP A 118 11.85 -7.45 16.01
N GLY A 119 12.28 -7.01 14.84
CA GLY A 119 11.42 -6.36 13.85
C GLY A 119 11.00 -4.91 14.16
N LEU A 120 10.99 -4.46 15.44
CA LEU A 120 10.40 -3.18 15.84
C LEU A 120 11.02 -1.96 15.15
N THR A 121 12.34 -1.92 15.02
CA THR A 121 13.03 -0.81 14.36
C THR A 121 12.64 -0.73 12.87
N ARG A 122 12.52 -1.88 12.22
CA ARG A 122 12.08 -1.98 10.82
C ARG A 122 10.60 -1.59 10.66
N ALA A 123 9.73 -2.08 11.56
CA ALA A 123 8.32 -1.71 11.59
C ALA A 123 8.12 -0.20 11.78
N LYS A 124 8.82 0.41 12.76
CA LYS A 124 8.81 1.88 12.96
C LYS A 124 9.35 2.65 11.76
N ARG A 125 10.32 2.10 11.04
CA ARG A 125 10.80 2.70 9.79
C ARG A 125 9.77 2.57 8.68
N ALA A 126 9.15 1.41 8.49
CA ALA A 126 8.21 1.13 7.41
C ALA A 126 6.94 1.99 7.52
N VAL A 127 6.39 2.16 8.73
CA VAL A 127 5.15 2.91 8.93
C VAL A 127 5.23 4.39 8.50
N ARG A 128 6.43 4.96 8.41
CA ARG A 128 6.65 6.32 7.90
C ARG A 128 6.28 6.47 6.42
N TYR A 129 6.24 5.37 5.68
CA TYR A 129 5.93 5.29 4.25
C TYR A 129 4.51 4.81 3.98
N VAL A 130 3.75 4.53 5.04
CA VAL A 130 2.34 4.14 4.94
C VAL A 130 1.47 5.37 4.68
N ARG A 131 0.49 5.19 3.81
CA ARG A 131 -0.61 6.15 3.59
C ARG A 131 -1.92 5.37 3.62
N ASP A 132 -2.87 5.87 4.40
CA ASP A 132 -4.22 5.30 4.41
C ASP A 132 -4.95 5.67 3.11
N GLY A 133 -5.96 4.89 2.73
CA GLY A 133 -6.89 5.25 1.67
C GLY A 133 -6.62 4.65 0.30
N SER A 134 -5.58 3.83 0.11
CA SER A 134 -5.44 3.07 -1.15
C SER A 134 -6.63 2.14 -1.36
N ARG A 135 -7.20 2.13 -2.55
CA ARG A 135 -8.41 1.36 -2.91
C ARG A 135 -8.13 0.21 -3.87
N SER A 136 -6.89 0.11 -4.34
CA SER A 136 -6.47 -0.99 -5.22
C SER A 136 -4.99 -1.34 -5.03
N PRO A 137 -4.58 -2.57 -5.41
CA PRO A 137 -3.18 -2.97 -5.36
C PRO A 137 -2.28 -2.11 -6.27
N LEU A 138 -2.81 -1.65 -7.40
CA LEU A 138 -2.03 -0.83 -8.34
C LEU A 138 -1.87 0.62 -7.87
N GLU A 139 -2.83 1.16 -7.12
CA GLU A 139 -2.64 2.43 -6.39
C GLU A 139 -1.56 2.29 -5.31
N THR A 140 -1.57 1.18 -4.53
CA THR A 140 -0.48 0.87 -3.58
C THR A 140 0.86 0.74 -4.29
N ALA A 141 0.92 0.03 -5.42
CA ALA A 141 2.13 -0.10 -6.24
C ALA A 141 2.65 1.28 -6.71
N MET A 142 1.76 2.15 -7.19
CA MET A 142 2.12 3.53 -7.57
C MET A 142 2.62 4.31 -6.35
N LEU A 143 1.90 4.26 -5.23
CA LEU A 143 2.29 4.92 -3.99
C LEU A 143 3.72 4.56 -3.57
N LEU A 144 4.09 3.28 -3.59
CA LEU A 144 5.43 2.82 -3.22
C LEU A 144 6.51 3.47 -4.08
N THR A 145 6.28 3.63 -5.40
CA THR A 145 7.23 4.30 -6.29
C THR A 145 7.43 5.78 -5.95
N LEU A 146 6.47 6.39 -5.28
CA LEU A 146 6.51 7.79 -4.89
C LEU A 146 7.10 7.99 -3.48
N VAL A 147 6.70 7.16 -2.50
CA VAL A 147 7.05 7.38 -1.09
C VAL A 147 8.34 6.72 -0.65
N LEU A 148 8.70 5.55 -1.19
CA LEU A 148 9.92 4.86 -0.78
C LEU A 148 11.17 5.73 -0.99
N PRO A 149 12.22 5.53 -0.18
CA PRO A 149 13.45 6.30 -0.34
C PRO A 149 14.11 6.05 -1.69
N LYS A 150 14.91 7.01 -2.15
CA LYS A 150 15.61 6.93 -3.44
C LYS A 150 16.55 5.73 -3.54
N SER A 151 17.11 5.29 -2.41
CA SER A 151 17.92 4.06 -2.32
C SER A 151 17.14 2.78 -2.64
N GLU A 152 15.83 2.80 -2.43
CA GLU A 152 14.92 1.70 -2.78
C GLU A 152 14.24 1.91 -4.16
N GLY A 153 14.56 2.98 -4.87
CA GLY A 153 14.01 3.30 -6.17
C GLY A 153 12.74 4.17 -6.15
N GLY A 154 12.28 4.59 -4.98
CA GLY A 154 11.18 5.55 -4.84
C GLY A 154 11.65 7.00 -4.95
N LEU A 155 10.71 7.95 -5.05
CA LEU A 155 11.04 9.38 -5.13
C LEU A 155 11.28 10.03 -3.75
N GLY A 156 10.93 9.35 -2.65
CA GLY A 156 11.08 9.85 -1.28
C GLY A 156 10.09 10.97 -0.94
N LEU A 157 8.95 11.03 -1.61
CA LEU A 157 7.93 12.03 -1.35
C LEU A 157 7.24 11.74 -0.03
N ARG A 158 7.15 12.76 0.84
CA ARG A 158 6.58 12.59 2.19
C ARG A 158 5.15 13.13 2.30
N ASN A 159 4.91 14.27 1.67
CA ASN A 159 3.61 14.94 1.71
C ASN A 159 2.76 14.48 0.51
N ILE A 160 2.12 13.34 0.67
CA ILE A 160 1.22 12.70 -0.29
C ILE A 160 -0.03 12.29 0.46
N GLU A 161 -1.18 12.49 -0.15
CA GLU A 161 -2.49 12.02 0.31
C GLU A 161 -3.08 11.06 -0.71
N MET A 162 -3.71 9.97 -0.22
CA MET A 162 -4.44 9.00 -1.03
C MET A 162 -5.94 9.27 -0.90
N ASP A 163 -6.70 8.89 -1.93
CA ASP A 163 -8.17 9.07 -1.98
C ASP A 163 -8.60 10.49 -1.54
N TYR A 164 -7.84 11.49 -2.01
CA TYR A 164 -8.02 12.86 -1.56
C TYR A 164 -9.28 13.47 -2.13
N ARG A 165 -10.20 13.88 -1.25
CA ARG A 165 -11.47 14.49 -1.61
C ARG A 165 -11.30 15.95 -2.03
N ILE A 166 -11.70 16.28 -3.26
CA ILE A 166 -11.66 17.62 -3.86
C ILE A 166 -13.10 18.11 -4.05
N PRO A 167 -13.59 19.04 -3.22
CA PRO A 167 -14.90 19.62 -3.41
C PRO A 167 -14.96 20.44 -4.70
N VAL A 168 -16.04 20.29 -5.49
CA VAL A 168 -16.24 21.06 -6.71
C VAL A 168 -16.64 22.50 -6.35
N SER A 169 -15.81 23.45 -6.78
CA SER A 169 -16.07 24.88 -6.57
C SER A 169 -17.36 25.33 -7.28
N PRO A 170 -18.17 26.23 -6.70
CA PRO A 170 -19.34 26.79 -7.37
C PRO A 170 -19.05 27.39 -8.75
N ARG A 171 -17.83 27.92 -8.97
CA ARG A 171 -17.40 28.53 -10.23
C ARG A 171 -17.32 27.53 -11.41
N VAL A 172 -17.14 26.23 -11.12
CA VAL A 172 -16.97 25.18 -12.15
C VAL A 172 -18.14 24.18 -12.18
N ARG A 173 -19.22 24.44 -11.45
CA ARG A 173 -20.40 23.56 -11.44
C ARG A 173 -21.07 23.37 -12.79
N HIS A 174 -20.86 24.29 -13.73
CA HIS A 174 -21.35 24.16 -15.09
C HIS A 174 -20.58 23.11 -15.92
N LEU A 175 -19.39 22.68 -15.46
CA LEU A 175 -18.56 21.69 -16.13
C LEU A 175 -18.82 20.26 -15.66
N THR A 176 -19.55 20.05 -14.54
CA THR A 176 -19.80 18.73 -14.00
C THR A 176 -21.03 18.71 -13.11
N ARG A 177 -21.71 17.57 -13.07
CA ARG A 177 -22.82 17.32 -12.14
C ARG A 177 -22.36 16.83 -10.76
N ARG A 178 -21.08 16.47 -10.62
CA ARG A 178 -20.54 15.94 -9.36
C ARG A 178 -20.33 17.04 -8.33
N SER A 179 -20.50 16.73 -7.05
CA SER A 179 -20.24 17.66 -5.94
C SER A 179 -18.79 17.60 -5.44
N CYS A 180 -18.08 16.53 -5.73
CA CYS A 180 -16.67 16.33 -5.40
C CYS A 180 -16.02 15.30 -6.33
N PHE A 181 -14.69 15.37 -6.40
CA PHE A 181 -13.82 14.35 -7.00
C PHE A 181 -12.95 13.72 -5.94
N TYR A 182 -12.36 12.58 -6.23
CA TYR A 182 -11.35 11.92 -5.40
C TYR A 182 -10.11 11.68 -6.25
N ALA A 183 -8.95 12.08 -5.75
CA ALA A 183 -7.69 11.83 -6.40
C ALA A 183 -7.04 10.58 -5.79
N ASP A 184 -6.66 9.59 -6.62
CA ASP A 184 -5.99 8.38 -6.15
C ASP A 184 -4.74 8.73 -5.36
N VAL A 185 -3.92 9.64 -5.90
CA VAL A 185 -2.78 10.23 -5.21
C VAL A 185 -2.78 11.75 -5.41
N TYR A 186 -2.68 12.48 -4.32
CA TYR A 186 -2.61 13.94 -4.36
C TYR A 186 -1.27 14.46 -3.84
N LEU A 187 -0.67 15.39 -4.59
CA LEU A 187 0.53 16.13 -4.20
C LEU A 187 0.16 17.56 -3.79
N PRO A 188 0.01 17.85 -2.47
CA PRO A 188 -0.46 19.16 -2.00
C PRO A 188 0.42 20.34 -2.46
N ALA A 189 1.75 20.15 -2.45
CA ALA A 189 2.71 21.21 -2.76
C ALA A 189 2.60 21.76 -4.19
N SER A 190 2.09 20.96 -5.13
CA SER A 190 1.91 21.35 -6.53
C SER A 190 0.46 21.29 -7.00
N ARG A 191 -0.48 20.98 -6.09
CA ARG A 191 -1.90 20.76 -6.42
C ARG A 191 -2.07 19.78 -7.59
N THR A 192 -1.31 18.69 -7.58
CA THR A 192 -1.30 17.69 -8.66
C THR A 192 -2.02 16.44 -8.23
N CYS A 193 -3.00 16.01 -8.99
CA CYS A 193 -3.67 14.72 -8.90
C CYS A 193 -2.92 13.73 -9.80
N ILE A 194 -2.60 12.55 -9.28
CA ILE A 194 -2.07 11.43 -10.05
C ILE A 194 -3.15 10.36 -10.02
N GLU A 195 -3.66 10.00 -11.20
CA GLU A 195 -4.79 9.11 -11.38
C GLU A 195 -4.34 7.82 -12.04
N TYR A 196 -4.68 6.69 -11.46
CA TYR A 196 -4.42 5.39 -12.07
C TYR A 196 -5.63 4.97 -12.92
N GLN A 197 -5.43 4.80 -14.22
CA GLN A 197 -6.47 4.33 -15.13
C GLN A 197 -6.24 2.85 -15.49
N GLY A 198 -7.10 1.95 -14.95
CA GLY A 198 -7.14 0.54 -15.27
C GLY A 198 -7.66 0.26 -16.69
N PHE A 199 -7.76 -1.02 -17.06
CA PHE A 199 -8.49 -1.43 -18.26
C PHE A 199 -9.99 -1.47 -17.98
N PHE A 200 -10.77 -0.70 -18.75
CA PHE A 200 -12.23 -0.87 -18.83
C PHE A 200 -12.65 -0.95 -20.29
N HIS A 201 -13.53 -1.87 -20.60
CA HIS A 201 -13.99 -2.18 -21.96
C HIS A 201 -15.08 -1.23 -22.51
N ASP A 202 -15.57 -0.28 -21.70
CA ASP A 202 -16.60 0.69 -22.14
C ASP A 202 -15.96 2.09 -22.32
N GLU A 203 -15.51 2.36 -23.53
CA GLU A 203 -14.56 3.45 -23.79
C GLU A 203 -15.21 4.83 -24.00
N GLU A 204 -16.42 4.94 -24.57
CA GLU A 204 -16.95 6.27 -25.01
C GLU A 204 -17.63 7.08 -23.90
N GLU A 205 -18.51 6.49 -23.11
CA GLU A 205 -19.22 7.23 -22.05
C GLU A 205 -18.27 7.64 -20.89
N ARG A 206 -17.33 6.76 -20.54
CA ARG A 206 -16.33 7.04 -19.50
C ARG A 206 -15.25 8.04 -19.96
N ALA A 207 -14.86 8.01 -21.22
CA ALA A 207 -13.96 9.00 -21.77
C ALA A 207 -14.55 10.42 -21.64
N SER A 208 -15.86 10.57 -21.86
CA SER A 208 -16.56 11.85 -21.69
C SER A 208 -16.60 12.30 -20.21
N GLU A 209 -16.86 11.37 -19.26
CA GLU A 209 -16.83 11.69 -17.83
C GLU A 209 -15.43 12.02 -17.31
N ASP A 210 -14.39 11.34 -17.84
CA ASP A 210 -12.99 11.62 -17.51
C ASP A 210 -12.57 13.00 -18.05
N ASP A 211 -13.00 13.37 -19.26
CA ASP A 211 -12.76 14.69 -19.83
C ASP A 211 -13.46 15.80 -19.05
N GLU A 212 -14.72 15.61 -18.65
CA GLU A 212 -15.45 16.56 -17.79
C GLU A 212 -14.73 16.77 -16.45
N ARG A 213 -14.29 15.67 -15.83
CA ARG A 213 -13.55 15.67 -14.57
C ARG A 213 -12.23 16.42 -14.70
N ASP A 214 -11.45 16.09 -15.72
CA ASP A 214 -10.15 16.71 -15.98
C ASP A 214 -10.30 18.21 -16.26
N ASN A 215 -11.31 18.61 -17.03
CA ASN A 215 -11.61 20.02 -17.32
C ASN A 215 -12.01 20.78 -16.06
N ALA A 216 -12.86 20.20 -15.22
CA ALA A 216 -13.26 20.79 -13.95
C ALA A 216 -12.06 20.93 -12.98
N LEU A 217 -11.22 19.89 -12.85
CA LEU A 217 -10.01 19.92 -12.02
C LEU A 217 -9.03 21.00 -12.49
N ARG A 218 -8.76 21.09 -13.80
CA ARG A 218 -7.89 22.12 -14.38
C ARG A 218 -8.45 23.52 -14.17
N ALA A 219 -9.77 23.71 -14.35
CA ALA A 219 -10.43 24.99 -14.10
C ALA A 219 -10.39 25.42 -12.62
N MET A 220 -10.28 24.45 -11.70
CA MET A 220 -10.04 24.69 -10.26
C MET A 220 -8.55 24.88 -9.93
N GLY A 221 -7.64 24.83 -10.91
CA GLY A 221 -6.20 25.01 -10.71
C GLY A 221 -5.47 23.77 -10.19
N TYR A 222 -6.00 22.58 -10.46
CA TYR A 222 -5.30 21.32 -10.26
C TYR A 222 -4.61 20.88 -11.54
N ASP A 223 -3.41 20.31 -11.40
CA ASP A 223 -2.78 19.54 -12.46
C ASP A 223 -3.23 18.07 -12.37
N VAL A 224 -3.38 17.40 -13.50
CA VAL A 224 -3.73 15.98 -13.56
C VAL A 224 -2.66 15.22 -14.32
N ILE A 225 -2.15 14.15 -13.73
CA ILE A 225 -1.24 13.17 -14.36
C ILE A 225 -1.95 11.83 -14.40
N SER A 226 -2.45 11.45 -15.56
CA SER A 226 -3.08 10.14 -15.76
C SER A 226 -2.01 9.08 -16.02
N VAL A 227 -2.04 8.02 -15.21
CA VAL A 227 -1.14 6.86 -15.30
C VAL A 227 -1.93 5.67 -15.79
N ARG A 228 -1.87 5.40 -17.08
CA ARG A 228 -2.54 4.25 -17.67
C ARG A 228 -1.77 2.97 -17.35
N ARG A 229 -2.49 1.84 -17.19
CA ARG A 229 -1.90 0.53 -16.92
C ARG A 229 -0.69 0.23 -17.81
N TRP A 230 -0.82 0.34 -19.13
CA TRP A 230 0.26 0.08 -20.06
C TRP A 230 1.47 1.02 -19.91
N SER A 231 1.27 2.25 -19.38
CA SER A 231 2.38 3.15 -19.06
C SER A 231 3.15 2.68 -17.83
N PHE A 232 2.47 2.09 -16.85
CA PHE A 232 3.10 1.56 -15.66
C PHE A 232 3.90 0.29 -15.95
N PHE A 233 3.40 -0.56 -16.85
CA PHE A 233 4.03 -1.83 -17.21
C PHE A 233 5.20 -1.69 -18.19
N ARG A 234 5.34 -0.58 -18.90
CA ARG A 234 6.43 -0.35 -19.85
C ARG A 234 7.47 0.60 -19.27
N THR A 235 8.71 0.14 -19.17
CA THR A 235 9.85 0.87 -18.56
C THR A 235 10.05 2.27 -19.15
N ASP A 236 10.03 2.40 -20.49
CA ASP A 236 10.23 3.68 -21.18
C ASP A 236 9.12 4.69 -20.87
N ARG A 237 7.88 4.23 -20.80
CA ARG A 237 6.72 5.07 -20.51
C ARG A 237 6.65 5.42 -19.03
N PHE A 238 6.91 4.44 -18.15
CA PHE A 238 6.94 4.66 -16.72
C PHE A 238 8.02 5.70 -16.34
N ARG A 239 9.21 5.66 -16.95
CA ARG A 239 10.23 6.68 -16.75
C ARG A 239 9.76 8.08 -17.14
N ARG A 240 8.98 8.24 -18.22
CA ARG A 240 8.38 9.52 -18.58
C ARG A 240 7.37 10.00 -17.55
N THR A 241 6.53 9.09 -17.03
CA THR A 241 5.59 9.38 -15.95
C THR A 241 6.32 9.85 -14.70
N ILE A 242 7.36 9.13 -14.26
CA ILE A 242 8.19 9.52 -13.12
C ILE A 242 8.86 10.89 -13.36
N ALA A 243 9.35 11.16 -14.57
CA ALA A 243 9.93 12.46 -14.90
C ALA A 243 8.89 13.60 -14.82
N ALA A 244 7.65 13.39 -15.28
CA ALA A 244 6.56 14.34 -15.13
C ALA A 244 6.22 14.62 -13.67
N ILE A 245 6.15 13.55 -12.84
CA ILE A 245 5.92 13.67 -11.39
C ILE A 245 7.09 14.43 -10.73
N CYS A 246 8.34 14.10 -11.06
CA CYS A 246 9.52 14.82 -10.56
C CYS A 246 9.41 16.33 -10.84
N LYS A 247 9.00 16.72 -12.05
CA LYS A 247 8.79 18.13 -12.40
C LYS A 247 7.77 18.81 -11.49
N LYS A 248 6.63 18.17 -11.23
CA LYS A 248 5.57 18.67 -10.32
C LYS A 248 6.02 18.68 -8.86
N ALA A 249 6.73 17.66 -8.43
CA ALA A 249 7.29 17.56 -7.07
C ALA A 249 8.56 18.42 -6.87
N ARG A 250 8.99 19.18 -7.88
CA ARG A 250 10.24 20.00 -7.87
C ARG A 250 11.50 19.19 -7.53
N ILE A 251 11.53 17.94 -7.97
CA ILE A 251 12.71 17.08 -7.86
C ILE A 251 13.52 17.27 -9.14
N SER A 252 14.72 17.85 -9.01
CA SER A 252 15.65 17.93 -10.15
C SER A 252 16.20 16.54 -10.50
N PRO A 253 16.15 16.11 -11.76
CA PRO A 253 16.77 14.86 -12.20
C PRO A 253 18.26 14.74 -11.83
N SER A 254 19.00 15.88 -11.82
CA SER A 254 20.41 15.93 -11.42
C SER A 254 20.63 15.66 -9.91
N LYS A 255 19.59 15.73 -9.10
CA LYS A 255 19.60 15.42 -7.66
C LYS A 255 19.20 13.98 -7.35
N LEU A 256 18.91 13.17 -8.37
CA LEU A 256 18.71 11.73 -8.19
C LEU A 256 20.09 11.08 -8.01
N PRO A 257 20.24 10.14 -7.05
CA PRO A 257 21.52 9.49 -6.82
C PRO A 257 21.98 8.67 -8.02
N ASN A 258 23.29 8.48 -8.17
CA ASN A 258 23.82 7.54 -9.14
C ASN A 258 23.20 6.16 -8.92
N GLY A 259 22.81 5.49 -10.00
CA GLY A 259 22.12 4.18 -9.91
C GLY A 259 20.63 4.24 -9.54
N PHE A 260 20.02 5.43 -9.45
CA PHE A 260 18.59 5.56 -9.16
C PHE A 260 17.71 4.77 -10.15
N TRP A 261 17.94 4.93 -11.45
CA TRP A 261 17.09 4.28 -12.46
C TRP A 261 17.10 2.76 -12.42
N PRO A 262 18.25 2.08 -12.23
CA PRO A 262 18.27 0.63 -11.95
C PRO A 262 17.51 0.25 -10.68
N CYS A 263 17.63 1.02 -9.59
CA CYS A 263 16.87 0.77 -8.36
C CYS A 263 15.36 0.95 -8.59
N GLN A 264 14.99 2.02 -9.29
CA GLN A 264 13.61 2.32 -9.62
C GLN A 264 12.99 1.24 -10.54
N GLU A 265 13.74 0.68 -11.48
CA GLU A 265 13.27 -0.43 -12.31
C GLU A 265 13.08 -1.70 -11.48
N ARG A 266 13.99 -2.04 -10.57
CA ARG A 266 13.79 -3.17 -9.64
C ARG A 266 12.55 -2.98 -8.76
N LEU A 267 12.35 -1.76 -8.24
CA LEU A 267 11.15 -1.44 -7.47
C LEU A 267 9.88 -1.61 -8.32
N ARG A 268 9.89 -1.10 -9.56
CA ARG A 268 8.76 -1.25 -10.48
C ARG A 268 8.44 -2.72 -10.74
N GLN A 269 9.43 -3.55 -11.02
CA GLN A 269 9.25 -5.00 -11.21
C GLN A 269 8.73 -5.66 -9.93
N PHE A 270 9.24 -5.26 -8.77
CA PHE A 270 8.76 -5.77 -7.48
C PHE A 270 7.29 -5.45 -7.26
N VAL A 271 6.88 -4.19 -7.39
CA VAL A 271 5.48 -3.80 -7.14
C VAL A 271 4.50 -4.32 -8.19
N LEU A 272 5.00 -4.70 -9.36
CA LEU A 272 4.20 -5.30 -10.45
C LEU A 272 4.28 -6.82 -10.52
N ARG A 273 5.06 -7.48 -9.65
CA ARG A 273 5.36 -8.92 -9.72
C ARG A 273 4.13 -9.83 -9.77
N ARG A 274 3.01 -9.35 -9.23
CA ARG A 274 1.73 -10.05 -9.24
C ARG A 274 1.11 -10.15 -10.65
N TRP A 275 1.49 -9.25 -11.57
CA TRP A 275 0.91 -9.13 -12.92
C TRP A 275 1.94 -9.32 -14.04
N LEU A 276 3.18 -9.62 -13.72
CA LEU A 276 4.25 -9.94 -14.65
C LEU A 276 4.44 -11.45 -14.77
#